data_1ade220636d2dfc7e05258e4d9dd8300
#
_entry.id   1ade220636d2dfc7e05258e4d9dd8300
#
_cell.length_a   1.000
_cell.length_b   1.000
_cell.length_c   1.000
_cell.angle_alpha   90.00
_cell.angle_beta   90.00
_cell.angle_gamma   90.00
#
_symmetry.space_group_name_H-M   'P 1'
#
loop_
_entity.id
_entity.type
_entity.pdbx_description
1 polymer ?
#
loop_
_entity_poly.entity_id
_entity_poly.type
_entity_poly.pdbx_seq_one_letter_code
_entity_poly.pdbx_strand_id
1 'polypeptide(L)'
;MSHEAMFVSSLCNRIRAMNLLWERAISDMTLEQLNHHERPGVLPVAFSFTHYLRAQDQSVSAIFLGEPPLWQQGAWAAKTGVAVDALGREETVEQMEHQRIADLDAWKAYQAEVTARTARVLDTLTADRLAEVVLPQLPPNMQQIFCALVIGPGAPLRRLDVLECFVYQHGLRHMGEVEHGRALVGLGGMTS
;
A
#
# COMPACT_ATOMS: atom_id res chain seq x y z
N MET A 1 22.02 17.62 13.18
CA MET A 1 20.86 17.33 12.32
C MET A 1 19.75 18.28 12.72
N SER A 2 19.15 19.01 11.77
CA SER A 2 18.00 19.88 12.08
C SER A 2 16.77 19.06 12.48
N HIS A 3 15.78 19.67 13.14
CA HIS A 3 14.52 19.00 13.49
C HIS A 3 13.78 18.50 12.23
N GLU A 4 13.81 19.28 11.16
CA GLU A 4 13.23 18.91 9.87
C GLU A 4 13.90 17.66 9.29
N ALA A 5 15.23 17.61 9.27
CA ALA A 5 15.98 16.45 8.78
C ALA A 5 15.70 15.20 9.64
N MET A 6 15.53 15.36 10.96
CA MET A 6 15.15 14.27 11.85
C MET A 6 13.75 13.76 11.53
N PHE A 7 12.79 14.65 11.28
CA PHE A 7 11.41 14.28 10.92
C PHE A 7 11.35 13.52 9.60
N VAL A 8 12.00 14.05 8.54
CA VAL A 8 12.09 13.38 7.23
C VAL A 8 12.71 11.99 7.36
N SER A 9 13.85 11.90 8.06
CA SER A 9 14.53 10.62 8.31
C SER A 9 13.64 9.61 9.04
N SER A 10 12.92 10.06 10.07
CA SER A 10 11.99 9.22 10.82
C SER A 10 10.86 8.67 9.94
N LEU A 11 10.23 9.50 9.11
CA LEU A 11 9.19 9.10 8.18
C LEU A 11 9.73 8.06 7.16
N CYS A 12 10.88 8.35 6.55
CA CYS A 12 11.52 7.44 5.60
C CYS A 12 11.81 6.07 6.23
N ASN A 13 12.35 6.05 7.46
CA ASN A 13 12.67 4.81 8.16
C ASN A 13 11.42 4.00 8.50
N ARG A 14 10.33 4.65 8.89
CA ARG A 14 9.04 3.97 9.16
C ARG A 14 8.47 3.33 7.90
N ILE A 15 8.51 4.03 6.76
CA ILE A 15 8.03 3.48 5.49
C ILE A 15 8.90 2.30 5.04
N ARG A 16 10.24 2.41 5.14
CA ARG A 16 11.13 1.28 4.82
C ARG A 16 10.88 0.06 5.72
N ALA A 17 10.72 0.28 7.02
CA ALA A 17 10.41 -0.80 7.95
C ALA A 17 9.08 -1.48 7.62
N MET A 18 8.06 -0.69 7.29
CA MET A 18 6.76 -1.21 6.87
C MET A 18 6.88 -2.03 5.57
N ASN A 19 7.58 -1.53 4.55
CA ASN A 19 7.80 -2.29 3.30
C ASN A 19 8.51 -3.63 3.58
N LEU A 20 9.50 -3.64 4.50
CA LEU A 20 10.16 -4.88 4.92
C LEU A 20 9.18 -5.85 5.60
N LEU A 21 8.22 -5.36 6.39
CA LEU A 21 7.18 -6.21 6.96
C LEU A 21 6.30 -6.85 5.88
N TRP A 22 5.92 -6.09 4.85
CA TRP A 22 5.16 -6.62 3.71
C TRP A 22 5.92 -7.69 2.93
N GLU A 23 7.24 -7.53 2.75
CA GLU A 23 8.09 -8.54 2.12
C GLU A 23 8.17 -9.82 2.98
N ARG A 24 8.35 -9.66 4.29
CA ARG A 24 8.36 -10.79 5.23
C ARG A 24 7.03 -11.51 5.28
N ALA A 25 5.93 -10.76 5.25
CA ALA A 25 4.57 -11.30 5.37
C ALA A 25 4.24 -12.33 4.28
N ILE A 26 4.78 -12.16 3.07
CA ILE A 26 4.54 -13.06 1.94
C ILE A 26 5.65 -14.10 1.74
N SER A 27 6.80 -13.94 2.41
CA SER A 27 7.99 -14.74 2.12
C SER A 27 7.81 -16.23 2.40
N ASP A 28 7.06 -16.58 3.44
CA ASP A 28 6.78 -17.93 3.92
C ASP A 28 5.36 -18.43 3.60
N MET A 29 4.56 -17.64 2.88
CA MET A 29 3.21 -18.04 2.46
C MET A 29 3.25 -18.86 1.19
N THR A 30 2.40 -19.90 1.15
CA THR A 30 2.04 -20.57 -0.10
C THR A 30 0.96 -19.80 -0.85
N LEU A 31 0.79 -20.11 -2.14
CA LEU A 31 -0.29 -19.53 -2.96
C LEU A 31 -1.68 -19.87 -2.40
N GLU A 32 -1.86 -21.07 -1.87
CA GLU A 32 -3.10 -21.52 -1.23
C GLU A 32 -3.40 -20.68 0.03
N GLN A 33 -2.41 -20.49 0.90
CA GLN A 33 -2.55 -19.67 2.11
C GLN A 33 -2.86 -18.21 1.79
N LEU A 34 -2.20 -17.63 0.77
CA LEU A 34 -2.43 -16.27 0.32
C LEU A 34 -3.88 -16.07 -0.17
N ASN A 35 -4.40 -17.06 -0.89
CA ASN A 35 -5.73 -17.04 -1.48
C ASN A 35 -6.82 -17.65 -0.58
N HIS A 36 -6.49 -18.08 0.64
CA HIS A 36 -7.46 -18.66 1.55
C HIS A 36 -8.61 -17.70 1.84
N HIS A 37 -9.82 -18.18 1.68
CA HIS A 37 -11.05 -17.47 2.03
C HIS A 37 -11.79 -18.25 3.11
N GLU A 38 -11.73 -17.77 4.33
CA GLU A 38 -12.25 -18.47 5.51
C GLU A 38 -13.77 -18.62 5.47
N ARG A 39 -14.49 -17.55 5.19
CA ARG A 39 -15.95 -17.49 5.13
C ARG A 39 -16.44 -16.16 4.58
N PRO A 40 -17.71 -16.07 4.13
CA PRO A 40 -18.29 -14.78 3.73
C PRO A 40 -18.11 -13.70 4.80
N GLY A 41 -17.72 -12.50 4.38
CA GLY A 41 -17.42 -11.37 5.24
C GLY A 41 -16.00 -11.33 5.79
N VAL A 42 -15.14 -12.33 5.49
CA VAL A 42 -13.71 -12.34 5.83
C VAL A 42 -12.89 -12.25 4.55
N LEU A 43 -12.15 -11.17 4.40
CA LEU A 43 -11.38 -10.93 3.18
C LEU A 43 -10.13 -11.83 3.12
N PRO A 44 -9.79 -12.39 1.96
CA PRO A 44 -8.56 -13.16 1.79
C PRO A 44 -7.34 -12.25 1.92
N VAL A 45 -6.21 -12.80 2.36
CA VAL A 45 -4.94 -12.07 2.47
C VAL A 45 -4.54 -11.47 1.12
N ALA A 46 -4.83 -12.16 0.02
CA ALA A 46 -4.62 -11.67 -1.35
C ALA A 46 -5.28 -10.32 -1.60
N PHE A 47 -6.46 -10.04 -1.01
CA PHE A 47 -7.09 -8.73 -1.11
C PHE A 47 -6.21 -7.64 -0.49
N SER A 48 -5.78 -7.80 0.76
CA SER A 48 -4.97 -6.79 1.45
C SER A 48 -3.66 -6.51 0.71
N PHE A 49 -3.02 -7.55 0.16
CA PHE A 49 -1.82 -7.39 -0.67
C PHE A 49 -2.11 -6.61 -1.95
N THR A 50 -3.12 -6.99 -2.72
CA THR A 50 -3.43 -6.35 -4.01
C THR A 50 -3.91 -4.91 -3.81
N HIS A 51 -4.76 -4.67 -2.83
CA HIS A 51 -5.30 -3.36 -2.52
C HIS A 51 -4.19 -2.39 -2.08
N TYR A 52 -3.41 -2.77 -1.08
CA TYR A 52 -2.41 -1.87 -0.52
C TYR A 52 -1.23 -1.59 -1.48
N LEU A 53 -0.61 -2.64 -2.04
CA LEU A 53 0.58 -2.43 -2.88
C LEU A 53 0.27 -1.66 -4.15
N ARG A 54 -0.91 -1.84 -4.73
CA ARG A 54 -1.34 -1.06 -5.90
C ARG A 54 -1.65 0.39 -5.52
N ALA A 55 -2.21 0.64 -4.33
CA ALA A 55 -2.40 2.00 -3.81
C ALA A 55 -1.06 2.71 -3.55
N GLN A 56 -0.06 2.00 -3.00
CA GLN A 56 1.30 2.51 -2.82
C GLN A 56 1.95 2.84 -4.17
N ASP A 57 1.90 1.92 -5.13
CA ASP A 57 2.43 2.14 -6.49
C ASP A 57 1.79 3.36 -7.15
N GLN A 58 0.47 3.46 -7.12
CA GLN A 58 -0.27 4.60 -7.67
C GLN A 58 0.17 5.92 -7.00
N SER A 59 0.25 5.95 -5.67
CA SER A 59 0.59 7.15 -4.92
C SER A 59 2.02 7.60 -5.19
N VAL A 60 2.97 6.67 -5.16
CA VAL A 60 4.39 6.96 -5.36
C VAL A 60 4.65 7.37 -6.81
N SER A 61 4.14 6.62 -7.77
CA SER A 61 4.37 6.89 -9.19
C SER A 61 3.74 8.21 -9.63
N ALA A 62 2.45 8.42 -9.37
CA ALA A 62 1.75 9.61 -9.85
C ALA A 62 2.17 10.89 -9.13
N ILE A 63 2.29 10.85 -7.78
CA ILE A 63 2.48 12.07 -6.97
C ILE A 63 3.95 12.47 -6.87
N PHE A 64 4.86 11.52 -6.79
CA PHE A 64 6.29 11.82 -6.57
C PHE A 64 7.12 11.81 -7.85
N LEU A 65 6.73 10.99 -8.84
CA LEU A 65 7.47 10.83 -10.10
C LEU A 65 6.76 11.43 -11.30
N GLY A 66 5.44 11.66 -11.25
CA GLY A 66 4.65 12.08 -12.41
C GLY A 66 4.56 11.01 -13.49
N GLU A 67 4.69 9.75 -13.12
CA GLU A 67 4.72 8.58 -14.00
C GLU A 67 3.46 7.71 -13.82
N PRO A 68 3.09 6.92 -14.83
CA PRO A 68 2.11 5.85 -14.64
C PRO A 68 2.59 4.84 -13.60
N PRO A 69 1.68 4.15 -12.88
CA PRO A 69 2.04 3.08 -11.97
C PRO A 69 2.80 1.95 -12.67
N LEU A 70 3.71 1.28 -11.94
CA LEU A 70 4.39 0.06 -12.41
C LEU A 70 3.38 -0.98 -12.90
N TRP A 71 2.24 -1.09 -12.20
CA TRP A 71 1.16 -1.99 -12.56
C TRP A 71 0.76 -1.88 -14.03
N GLN A 72 0.60 -0.65 -14.52
CA GLN A 72 0.24 -0.40 -15.92
C GLN A 72 1.43 -0.58 -16.87
N GLN A 73 2.62 -0.13 -16.47
CA GLN A 73 3.82 -0.19 -17.30
C GLN A 73 4.27 -1.63 -17.57
N GLY A 74 4.17 -2.50 -16.56
CA GLY A 74 4.69 -3.87 -16.60
C GLY A 74 3.68 -4.95 -17.02
N ALA A 75 2.44 -4.59 -17.35
CA ALA A 75 1.34 -5.54 -17.60
C ALA A 75 1.16 -6.55 -16.44
N TRP A 76 1.29 -6.08 -15.20
CA TRP A 76 1.31 -6.91 -14.01
C TRP A 76 0.00 -7.64 -13.75
N ALA A 77 -1.14 -7.11 -14.18
CA ALA A 77 -2.42 -7.83 -14.11
C ALA A 77 -2.35 -9.19 -14.81
N ALA A 78 -1.80 -9.21 -16.03
CA ALA A 78 -1.65 -10.44 -16.80
C ALA A 78 -0.60 -11.39 -16.20
N LYS A 79 0.51 -10.84 -15.68
CA LYS A 79 1.60 -11.65 -15.09
C LYS A 79 1.20 -12.31 -13.78
N THR A 80 0.54 -11.57 -12.90
CA THR A 80 0.13 -12.05 -11.58
C THR A 80 -1.17 -12.84 -11.60
N GLY A 81 -1.96 -12.69 -12.65
CA GLY A 81 -3.25 -13.33 -12.80
C GLY A 81 -4.24 -12.98 -11.69
N VAL A 82 -4.26 -11.71 -11.25
CA VAL A 82 -5.23 -11.26 -10.24
C VAL A 82 -6.66 -11.44 -10.73
N ALA A 83 -7.54 -11.92 -9.86
CA ALA A 83 -8.94 -12.21 -10.21
C ALA A 83 -9.75 -10.92 -10.41
N VAL A 84 -9.43 -9.85 -9.65
CA VAL A 84 -10.12 -8.56 -9.73
C VAL A 84 -9.11 -7.45 -9.99
N ASP A 85 -9.20 -6.79 -11.14
CA ASP A 85 -8.31 -5.66 -11.50
C ASP A 85 -9.00 -4.30 -11.26
N ALA A 86 -9.38 -4.04 -10.01
CA ALA A 86 -10.08 -2.82 -9.61
C ALA A 86 -9.15 -1.69 -9.12
N LEU A 87 -7.83 -1.86 -9.19
CA LEU A 87 -6.82 -0.89 -8.74
C LEU A 87 -7.00 -0.41 -7.28
N GLY A 88 -7.41 -1.31 -6.37
CA GLY A 88 -7.68 -0.97 -4.99
C GLY A 88 -8.96 -0.10 -4.80
N ARG A 89 -9.85 -0.14 -5.77
CA ARG A 89 -11.15 0.56 -5.76
C ARG A 89 -12.29 -0.42 -5.98
N GLU A 90 -12.24 -1.50 -5.24
CA GLU A 90 -13.30 -2.51 -5.23
C GLU A 90 -14.61 -1.83 -4.78
N GLU A 91 -15.66 -2.01 -5.57
CA GLU A 91 -16.95 -1.36 -5.34
C GLU A 91 -17.84 -2.16 -4.39
N THR A 92 -17.59 -3.48 -4.29
CA THR A 92 -18.41 -4.37 -3.47
C THR A 92 -17.56 -5.29 -2.61
N VAL A 93 -18.11 -5.73 -1.47
CA VAL A 93 -17.48 -6.74 -0.60
C VAL A 93 -17.25 -8.04 -1.36
N GLU A 94 -18.16 -8.41 -2.26
CA GLU A 94 -18.03 -9.60 -3.10
C GLU A 94 -16.77 -9.54 -3.98
N GLN A 95 -16.48 -8.39 -4.61
CA GLN A 95 -15.25 -8.22 -5.39
C GLN A 95 -14.00 -8.39 -4.51
N MET A 96 -14.03 -7.85 -3.29
CA MET A 96 -12.92 -7.98 -2.33
C MET A 96 -12.72 -9.45 -1.91
N GLU A 97 -13.80 -10.17 -1.61
CA GLU A 97 -13.77 -11.58 -1.23
C GLU A 97 -13.29 -12.50 -2.36
N HIS A 98 -13.55 -12.12 -3.61
CA HIS A 98 -13.13 -12.87 -4.79
C HIS A 98 -11.69 -12.58 -5.24
N GLN A 99 -11.01 -11.65 -4.59
CA GLN A 99 -9.63 -11.34 -4.97
C GLN A 99 -8.71 -12.54 -4.76
N ARG A 100 -7.95 -12.87 -5.81
CA ARG A 100 -6.98 -13.98 -5.84
C ARG A 100 -5.77 -13.54 -6.66
N ILE A 101 -4.64 -14.15 -6.36
CA ILE A 101 -3.40 -14.07 -7.11
C ILE A 101 -3.13 -15.45 -7.69
N ALA A 102 -2.85 -15.56 -9.00
CA ALA A 102 -2.60 -16.84 -9.64
C ALA A 102 -1.10 -17.20 -9.67
N ASP A 103 -0.22 -16.21 -9.71
CA ASP A 103 1.23 -16.40 -9.75
C ASP A 103 1.90 -15.64 -8.59
N LEU A 104 2.36 -16.40 -7.61
CA LEU A 104 3.01 -15.85 -6.40
C LEU A 104 4.38 -15.25 -6.68
N ASP A 105 5.17 -15.85 -7.59
CA ASP A 105 6.50 -15.35 -7.90
C ASP A 105 6.42 -14.04 -8.70
N ALA A 106 5.49 -13.97 -9.65
CA ALA A 106 5.19 -12.71 -10.34
C ALA A 106 4.70 -11.62 -9.39
N TRP A 107 3.88 -12.00 -8.39
CA TRP A 107 3.45 -11.04 -7.37
C TRP A 107 4.60 -10.53 -6.51
N LYS A 108 5.48 -11.41 -6.03
CA LYS A 108 6.69 -11.04 -5.29
C LYS A 108 7.61 -10.13 -6.10
N ALA A 109 7.74 -10.39 -7.41
CA ALA A 109 8.52 -9.54 -8.30
C ALA A 109 7.90 -8.13 -8.43
N TYR A 110 6.58 -8.02 -8.60
CA TYR A 110 5.88 -6.74 -8.59
C TYR A 110 6.08 -5.97 -7.28
N GLN A 111 5.89 -6.65 -6.15
CA GLN A 111 6.12 -6.06 -4.82
C GLN A 111 7.54 -5.51 -4.68
N ALA A 112 8.56 -6.27 -5.10
CA ALA A 112 9.95 -5.83 -5.05
C ALA A 112 10.19 -4.57 -5.91
N GLU A 113 9.58 -4.47 -7.09
CA GLU A 113 9.68 -3.27 -7.93
C GLU A 113 9.00 -2.05 -7.28
N VAL A 114 7.81 -2.22 -6.67
CA VAL A 114 7.12 -1.16 -5.93
C VAL A 114 7.96 -0.67 -4.74
N THR A 115 8.51 -1.60 -3.96
CA THR A 115 9.38 -1.28 -2.83
C THR A 115 10.63 -0.54 -3.27
N ALA A 116 11.29 -1.01 -4.33
CA ALA A 116 12.49 -0.38 -4.87
C ALA A 116 12.20 1.03 -5.43
N ARG A 117 11.07 1.22 -6.13
CA ARG A 117 10.61 2.53 -6.61
C ARG A 117 10.36 3.49 -5.43
N THR A 118 9.66 3.01 -4.40
CA THR A 118 9.42 3.78 -3.17
C THR A 118 10.73 4.17 -2.50
N ALA A 119 11.68 3.25 -2.35
CA ALA A 119 12.99 3.53 -1.74
C ALA A 119 13.74 4.67 -2.47
N ARG A 120 13.76 4.66 -3.81
CA ARG A 120 14.38 5.74 -4.61
C ARG A 120 13.73 7.11 -4.36
N VAL A 121 12.40 7.16 -4.19
CA VAL A 121 11.72 8.41 -3.83
C VAL A 121 12.12 8.86 -2.43
N LEU A 122 12.13 7.96 -1.46
CA LEU A 122 12.51 8.26 -0.07
C LEU A 122 13.96 8.78 0.04
N ASP A 123 14.89 8.28 -0.80
CA ASP A 123 16.29 8.71 -0.81
C ASP A 123 16.48 10.18 -1.24
N THR A 124 15.50 10.74 -1.93
CA THR A 124 15.55 12.12 -2.45
C THR A 124 14.62 13.09 -1.71
N LEU A 125 13.98 12.66 -0.62
CA LEU A 125 13.03 13.49 0.11
C LEU A 125 13.72 14.59 0.93
N THR A 126 13.14 15.77 0.85
CA THR A 126 13.47 16.92 1.69
C THR A 126 12.20 17.45 2.37
N ALA A 127 12.36 18.28 3.40
CA ALA A 127 11.23 18.94 4.05
C ALA A 127 10.44 19.81 3.06
N ASP A 128 11.12 20.51 2.17
CA ASP A 128 10.48 21.34 1.14
C ASP A 128 9.63 20.50 0.18
N ARG A 129 10.15 19.36 -0.30
CA ARG A 129 9.38 18.44 -1.13
C ARG A 129 8.16 17.88 -0.42
N LEU A 130 8.27 17.58 0.86
CA LEU A 130 7.12 17.11 1.67
C LEU A 130 6.06 18.19 1.85
N ALA A 131 6.46 19.47 1.92
CA ALA A 131 5.54 20.59 2.07
C ALA A 131 4.78 20.96 0.80
N GLU A 132 5.20 20.46 -0.37
CA GLU A 132 4.55 20.76 -1.65
C GLU A 132 3.08 20.32 -1.66
N VAL A 133 2.20 21.22 -2.12
CA VAL A 133 0.76 20.98 -2.22
C VAL A 133 0.45 20.13 -3.45
N VAL A 134 -0.20 19.01 -3.24
CA VAL A 134 -0.69 18.09 -4.29
C VAL A 134 -2.07 18.50 -4.77
N LEU A 135 -2.97 18.79 -3.81
CA LEU A 135 -4.31 19.29 -4.08
C LEU A 135 -4.61 20.44 -3.14
N PRO A 136 -5.15 21.57 -3.63
CA PRO A 136 -5.53 22.69 -2.76
C PRO A 136 -6.62 22.33 -1.76
N GLN A 137 -7.45 21.33 -2.09
CA GLN A 137 -8.48 20.77 -1.21
C GLN A 137 -8.82 19.36 -1.66
N LEU A 138 -9.18 18.46 -0.72
CA LEU A 138 -9.69 17.14 -1.06
C LEU A 138 -11.05 17.24 -1.78
N PRO A 139 -11.24 16.47 -2.87
CA PRO A 139 -12.51 16.43 -3.57
C PRO A 139 -13.62 15.83 -2.68
N PRO A 140 -14.91 16.12 -2.96
CA PRO A 140 -16.04 15.70 -2.12
C PRO A 140 -16.07 14.19 -1.81
N ASN A 141 -15.74 13.36 -2.78
CA ASN A 141 -15.71 11.89 -2.62
C ASN A 141 -14.55 11.39 -1.73
N MET A 142 -13.62 12.25 -1.36
CA MET A 142 -12.51 11.93 -0.45
C MET A 142 -12.66 12.56 0.95
N GLN A 143 -13.77 13.25 1.23
CA GLN A 143 -13.99 13.90 2.53
C GLN A 143 -14.21 12.93 3.70
N GLN A 144 -14.52 11.66 3.42
CA GLN A 144 -14.78 10.65 4.45
C GLN A 144 -13.63 9.66 4.66
N ILE A 145 -12.53 9.81 3.90
CA ILE A 145 -11.38 8.94 4.08
C ILE A 145 -10.53 9.37 5.29
N PHE A 146 -9.72 8.44 5.80
CA PHE A 146 -8.84 8.70 6.96
C PHE A 146 -7.97 9.95 6.80
N CYS A 147 -7.42 10.19 5.61
CA CYS A 147 -6.59 11.37 5.33
C CYS A 147 -7.34 12.69 5.60
N ALA A 148 -8.64 12.76 5.26
CA ALA A 148 -9.44 13.95 5.54
C ALA A 148 -9.59 14.26 7.04
N LEU A 149 -9.62 13.21 7.88
CA LEU A 149 -9.63 13.38 9.34
C LEU A 149 -8.28 13.91 9.86
N VAL A 150 -7.17 13.49 9.23
CA VAL A 150 -5.81 13.89 9.63
C VAL A 150 -5.54 15.35 9.27
N ILE A 151 -5.84 15.76 8.04
CA ILE A 151 -5.51 17.10 7.55
C ILE A 151 -6.55 18.17 7.96
N GLY A 152 -7.77 17.75 8.27
CA GLY A 152 -8.87 18.64 8.61
C GLY A 152 -9.63 19.22 7.42
N PRO A 153 -10.84 19.79 7.68
CA PRO A 153 -11.70 20.30 6.62
C PRO A 153 -11.09 21.52 5.92
N GLY A 154 -11.13 21.53 4.60
CA GLY A 154 -10.64 22.63 3.77
C GLY A 154 -9.13 22.78 3.68
N ALA A 155 -8.37 21.93 4.36
CA ALA A 155 -6.92 21.97 4.30
C ALA A 155 -6.38 21.39 2.96
N PRO A 156 -5.23 21.89 2.47
CA PRO A 156 -4.59 21.33 1.29
C PRO A 156 -3.97 19.94 1.60
N LEU A 157 -4.06 19.04 0.63
CA LEU A 157 -3.31 17.79 0.65
C LEU A 157 -1.85 18.05 0.22
N ARG A 158 -0.89 17.70 1.05
CA ARG A 158 0.53 17.83 0.77
C ARG A 158 1.16 16.47 0.46
N ARG A 159 2.36 16.46 -0.10
CA ARG A 159 3.12 15.22 -0.31
C ARG A 159 3.39 14.48 1.00
N LEU A 160 3.59 15.21 2.11
CA LEU A 160 3.67 14.62 3.44
C LEU A 160 2.43 13.76 3.75
N ASP A 161 1.24 14.32 3.54
CA ASP A 161 -0.03 13.66 3.84
C ASP A 161 -0.23 12.42 2.96
N VAL A 162 0.24 12.47 1.72
CA VAL A 162 0.22 11.30 0.82
C VAL A 162 1.08 10.17 1.39
N LEU A 163 2.33 10.44 1.78
CA LEU A 163 3.19 9.41 2.38
C LEU A 163 2.68 8.91 3.72
N GLU A 164 2.19 9.80 4.56
CA GLU A 164 1.70 9.44 5.89
C GLU A 164 0.39 8.65 5.81
N CYS A 165 -0.62 9.12 5.02
CA CYS A 165 -1.95 8.55 5.03
C CYS A 165 -2.14 7.41 4.02
N PHE A 166 -1.64 7.57 2.77
CA PHE A 166 -1.89 6.61 1.70
C PHE A 166 -0.78 5.56 1.55
N VAL A 167 0.40 5.81 2.12
CA VAL A 167 1.48 4.83 2.12
C VAL A 167 1.64 4.23 3.52
N TYR A 168 2.11 4.99 4.50
CA TYR A 168 2.51 4.45 5.79
C TYR A 168 1.33 3.92 6.62
N GLN A 169 0.35 4.77 6.95
CA GLN A 169 -0.77 4.36 7.80
C GLN A 169 -1.72 3.39 7.10
N HIS A 170 -1.91 3.54 5.78
CA HIS A 170 -2.68 2.60 4.97
C HIS A 170 -2.03 1.21 5.01
N GLY A 171 -0.71 1.15 4.81
CA GLY A 171 0.04 -0.10 4.90
C GLY A 171 -0.04 -0.76 6.27
N LEU A 172 0.05 0.01 7.37
CA LEU A 172 -0.07 -0.56 8.71
C LEU A 172 -1.46 -1.11 9.01
N ARG A 173 -2.53 -0.46 8.53
CA ARG A 173 -3.91 -0.96 8.72
C ARG A 173 -4.13 -2.29 8.02
N HIS A 174 -3.71 -2.39 6.75
CA HIS A 174 -3.79 -3.65 6.01
C HIS A 174 -2.80 -4.71 6.51
N MET A 175 -1.68 -4.31 7.12
CA MET A 175 -0.79 -5.25 7.79
C MET A 175 -1.49 -5.97 8.95
N GLY A 176 -2.34 -5.27 9.72
CA GLY A 176 -3.16 -5.91 10.76
C GLY A 176 -4.12 -6.99 10.20
N GLU A 177 -4.69 -6.74 9.02
CA GLU A 177 -5.52 -7.75 8.32
C GLU A 177 -4.67 -8.94 7.84
N VAL A 178 -3.48 -8.68 7.31
CA VAL A 178 -2.53 -9.72 6.89
C VAL A 178 -2.09 -10.58 8.08
N GLU A 179 -1.74 -9.97 9.22
CA GLU A 179 -1.41 -10.69 10.46
C GLU A 179 -2.55 -11.61 10.92
N HIS A 180 -3.78 -11.09 10.89
CA HIS A 180 -4.96 -11.89 11.20
C HIS A 180 -5.16 -13.04 10.20
N GLY A 181 -5.08 -12.77 8.90
CA GLY A 181 -5.21 -13.77 7.86
C GLY A 181 -4.12 -14.86 7.93
N ARG A 182 -2.89 -14.49 8.26
CA ARG A 182 -1.79 -15.45 8.51
C ARG A 182 -2.12 -16.40 9.66
N ALA A 183 -2.69 -15.89 10.75
CA ALA A 183 -3.12 -16.73 11.87
C ALA A 183 -4.21 -17.74 11.46
N LEU A 184 -5.16 -17.35 10.60
CA LEU A 184 -6.22 -18.24 10.11
C LEU A 184 -5.67 -19.42 9.28
N VAL A 185 -4.51 -19.24 8.63
CA VAL A 185 -3.85 -20.31 7.85
C VAL A 185 -2.68 -20.99 8.59
N GLY A 186 -2.60 -20.81 9.89
CA GLY A 186 -1.64 -21.49 10.76
C GLY A 186 -0.22 -20.90 10.74
N LEU A 187 -0.02 -19.70 10.22
CA LEU A 187 1.26 -19.00 10.27
C LEU A 187 1.36 -18.12 11.52
N GLY A 188 2.57 -17.98 12.05
CA GLY A 188 2.84 -17.10 13.19
C GLY A 188 2.71 -15.62 12.85
N GLY A 189 2.48 -14.80 13.88
CA GLY A 189 2.61 -13.36 13.79
C GLY A 189 4.05 -12.93 13.49
N MET A 190 4.22 -11.71 12.98
CA MET A 190 5.52 -11.17 12.58
C MET A 190 6.02 -10.05 13.49
N THR A 191 5.12 -9.42 14.23
CA THR A 191 5.40 -8.21 15.00
C THR A 191 5.23 -8.39 16.52
N SER A 192 4.71 -9.52 16.95
CA SER A 192 4.47 -9.85 18.37
C SER A 192 5.06 -11.20 18.78
#